data_abf4611e4ef8dd22c7d38ede088c2e59
#
_entry.id   abf4611e4ef8dd22c7d38ede088c2e59
#
_cell.length_a   1.000
_cell.length_b   1.000
_cell.length_c   1.000
_cell.angle_alpha   90.00
_cell.angle_beta   90.00
_cell.angle_gamma   90.00
#
_symmetry.space_group_name_H-M   'P 1'
#
loop_
_entity.id
_entity.type
_entity.pdbx_description
1 polymer ?
#
loop_
_entity_poly.entity_id
_entity_poly.type
_entity_poly.pdbx_seq_one_letter_code
_entity_poly.pdbx_strand_id
1 'polypeptide(L)'
;MRKPLIKAISACALIFSILLSGVPAVAYPIFTCAYEKDHNPPLDAEADQWFNRARYLEEELGRWPEVVALYEKAIAKDHWKAMHNLAQLYRVGEPGTEKNPGIKIDTIKMLELYERMVKLKVPLGYYNWAVIAENGRGVLKSDRMASSYMFQAAQLGSPLAQVRIGQYFAFELPRNKQDDDMAERYYRCAGGQENADAISKTASFYKNAKQNMPLSLFFYQRAASMGNSTGLSNLRGAFETTPRPIYDFGYKPDPKLHELYTDLWKQLNANPALRFPNLMKEHPLPAHPLQGFDAEHPDRRPEI
;
A
#
# COMPACT_ATOMS: atom_id res chain seq x y z
N MET A 1 35.48 -1.24 29.49
CA MET A 1 34.05 -1.37 29.76
C MET A 1 33.39 0.00 29.58
N ARG A 2 32.84 0.29 28.41
CA ARG A 2 32.11 1.55 28.14
C ARG A 2 30.61 1.19 28.01
N LYS A 3 29.82 1.71 28.95
CA LYS A 3 28.36 1.54 28.92
C LYS A 3 27.79 2.41 27.77
N PRO A 4 26.86 1.91 26.98
CA PRO A 4 26.15 2.76 26.02
C PRO A 4 25.18 3.67 26.75
N LEU A 5 25.30 4.98 26.50
CA LEU A 5 24.33 5.99 26.92
C LEU A 5 23.07 5.83 26.06
N ILE A 6 22.06 5.17 26.58
CA ILE A 6 20.72 5.24 26.02
C ILE A 6 20.17 6.62 26.40
N LYS A 7 20.22 7.58 25.48
CA LYS A 7 19.49 8.84 25.64
C LYS A 7 18.00 8.54 25.58
N ALA A 8 17.35 8.76 26.70
CA ALA A 8 15.89 8.69 26.82
C ALA A 8 15.26 9.64 25.80
N ILE A 9 14.52 9.08 24.85
CA ILE A 9 13.65 9.82 23.93
C ILE A 9 12.50 10.34 24.79
N SER A 10 12.45 11.67 24.97
CA SER A 10 11.34 12.35 25.62
C SER A 10 10.08 12.15 24.78
N ALA A 11 9.32 11.12 25.11
CA ALA A 11 8.01 10.90 24.54
C ALA A 11 7.09 12.04 24.98
N CYS A 12 6.46 12.68 24.03
CA CYS A 12 5.29 13.52 24.26
C CYS A 12 4.18 12.63 24.82
N ALA A 13 4.21 12.43 26.14
CA ALA A 13 3.20 11.72 26.91
C ALA A 13 2.03 12.67 27.11
N LEU A 14 1.09 12.70 26.19
CA LEU A 14 -0.26 13.21 26.42
C LEU A 14 -1.12 12.08 26.97
N ILE A 15 -1.16 12.02 28.31
CA ILE A 15 -2.25 11.76 29.23
C ILE A 15 -3.31 10.77 28.73
N PHE A 16 -3.21 9.52 29.24
CA PHE A 16 -4.37 8.70 29.53
C PHE A 16 -4.34 8.25 31.00
N SER A 17 -4.96 9.05 31.85
CA SER A 17 -5.35 8.61 33.19
C SER A 17 -6.59 7.75 33.06
N ILE A 18 -6.45 6.42 33.21
CA ILE A 18 -7.59 5.50 33.31
C ILE A 18 -7.88 5.24 34.77
N LEU A 19 -8.92 5.84 35.26
CA LEU A 19 -9.61 5.40 36.50
C LEU A 19 -10.47 4.18 36.17
N LEU A 20 -10.25 3.09 36.90
CA LEU A 20 -11.05 1.86 36.85
C LEU A 20 -12.50 2.15 37.29
N SER A 21 -13.44 2.11 36.35
CA SER A 21 -14.82 1.67 36.55
C SER A 21 -15.59 1.82 35.24
N GLY A 22 -15.87 0.69 34.59
CA GLY A 22 -16.60 0.62 33.30
C GLY A 22 -15.62 0.83 32.10
N VAL A 23 -15.43 -0.22 31.34
CA VAL A 23 -14.66 -0.10 30.05
C VAL A 23 -15.42 0.90 29.19
N PRO A 24 -14.90 2.14 28.97
CA PRO A 24 -15.55 3.02 28.03
C PRO A 24 -15.46 2.32 26.67
N ALA A 25 -16.56 2.31 25.94
CA ALA A 25 -16.53 1.96 24.54
C ALA A 25 -15.37 2.74 23.91
N VAL A 26 -14.39 2.05 23.32
CA VAL A 26 -13.28 2.70 22.64
C VAL A 26 -13.93 3.51 21.51
N ALA A 27 -14.08 4.80 21.74
CA ALA A 27 -14.55 5.71 20.71
C ALA A 27 -13.45 5.74 19.65
N TYR A 28 -13.65 5.01 18.58
CA TYR A 28 -12.76 5.12 17.41
C TYR A 28 -12.82 6.57 16.92
N PRO A 29 -11.67 7.16 16.57
CA PRO A 29 -11.66 8.52 16.04
C PRO A 29 -12.59 8.60 14.82
N ILE A 30 -13.30 9.73 14.69
CA ILE A 30 -14.19 9.97 13.55
C ILE A 30 -13.39 9.77 12.27
N PHE A 31 -13.86 8.87 11.42
CA PHE A 31 -13.21 8.62 10.12
C PHE A 31 -13.31 9.87 9.24
N THR A 32 -12.16 10.34 8.78
CA THR A 32 -12.05 11.36 7.73
C THR A 32 -11.19 10.78 6.61
N CYS A 33 -11.69 10.81 5.37
CA CYS A 33 -10.88 10.38 4.23
C CYS A 33 -9.79 11.41 3.94
N ALA A 34 -8.56 11.02 4.14
CA ALA A 34 -7.38 11.80 3.81
C ALA A 34 -6.61 11.11 2.67
N TYR A 35 -5.96 11.87 1.82
CA TYR A 35 -5.13 11.35 0.73
C TYR A 35 -3.66 11.62 1.01
N GLU A 36 -2.83 10.61 0.78
CA GLU A 36 -1.38 10.68 1.03
C GLU A 36 -0.71 11.86 0.32
N LYS A 37 -1.14 12.15 -0.92
CA LYS A 37 -0.60 13.26 -1.72
C LYS A 37 -0.75 14.63 -1.08
N ASP A 38 -1.78 14.80 -0.23
CA ASP A 38 -2.09 16.08 0.42
C ASP A 38 -1.25 16.29 1.70
N HIS A 39 -0.56 15.23 2.16
CA HIS A 39 0.24 15.23 3.38
C HIS A 39 1.74 15.00 3.13
N ASN A 40 2.11 14.50 1.94
CA ASN A 40 3.51 14.33 1.61
C ASN A 40 4.21 15.68 1.45
N PRO A 41 5.40 15.87 2.03
CA PRO A 41 6.20 17.06 1.78
C PRO A 41 6.52 17.23 0.28
N PRO A 42 6.59 18.47 -0.21
CA PRO A 42 7.03 18.72 -1.58
C PRO A 42 8.46 18.24 -1.78
N LEU A 43 8.75 17.78 -3.01
CA LEU A 43 10.07 17.30 -3.38
C LEU A 43 10.88 18.44 -4.05
N ASP A 44 12.17 18.54 -3.69
CA ASP A 44 13.12 19.40 -4.40
C ASP A 44 13.38 18.82 -5.80
N ALA A 45 13.28 19.64 -6.84
CA ALA A 45 13.37 19.21 -8.24
C ALA A 45 14.74 18.62 -8.60
N GLU A 46 15.83 19.12 -8.01
CA GLU A 46 17.17 18.57 -8.24
C GLU A 46 17.33 17.21 -7.51
N ALA A 47 16.81 17.10 -6.29
CA ALA A 47 16.80 15.86 -5.55
C ALA A 47 15.95 14.77 -6.25
N ASP A 48 14.85 15.16 -6.90
CA ASP A 48 14.03 14.23 -7.68
C ASP A 48 14.79 13.71 -8.93
N GLN A 49 15.65 14.51 -9.55
CA GLN A 49 16.54 14.06 -10.63
C GLN A 49 17.54 13.00 -10.14
N TRP A 50 18.15 13.22 -8.96
CA TRP A 50 19.06 12.22 -8.37
C TRP A 50 18.33 10.94 -7.99
N PHE A 51 17.14 11.05 -7.44
CA PHE A 51 16.28 9.91 -7.13
C PHE A 51 15.94 9.10 -8.39
N ASN A 52 15.50 9.75 -9.46
CA ASN A 52 15.14 9.09 -10.72
C ASN A 52 16.37 8.43 -11.38
N ARG A 53 17.54 9.07 -11.29
CA ARG A 53 18.80 8.46 -11.77
C ARG A 53 19.19 7.25 -10.92
N ALA A 54 19.04 7.31 -9.59
CA ALA A 54 19.30 6.17 -8.72
C ALA A 54 18.39 4.99 -9.07
N ARG A 55 17.09 5.24 -9.26
CA ARG A 55 16.13 4.21 -9.68
C ARG A 55 16.49 3.54 -11.00
N TYR A 56 16.88 4.31 -11.99
CA TYR A 56 17.35 3.75 -13.25
C TYR A 56 18.56 2.84 -13.07
N LEU A 57 19.54 3.24 -12.27
CA LEU A 57 20.74 2.44 -12.01
C LEU A 57 20.44 1.17 -11.18
N GLU A 58 19.46 1.22 -10.28
CA GLU A 58 18.97 0.10 -9.51
C GLU A 58 18.30 -0.95 -10.41
N GLU A 59 17.35 -0.52 -11.25
CA GLU A 59 16.51 -1.39 -12.07
C GLU A 59 17.28 -1.98 -13.27
N GLU A 60 18.14 -1.21 -13.92
CA GLU A 60 18.78 -1.60 -15.18
C GLU A 60 20.20 -2.15 -15.01
N LEU A 61 20.94 -1.70 -14.02
CA LEU A 61 22.37 -1.96 -13.95
C LEU A 61 22.85 -2.55 -12.62
N GLY A 62 22.05 -2.48 -11.55
CA GLY A 62 22.46 -2.94 -10.23
C GLY A 62 23.76 -2.30 -9.71
N ARG A 63 24.03 -1.02 -10.05
CA ARG A 63 25.26 -0.31 -9.68
C ARG A 63 25.16 0.26 -8.26
N TRP A 64 25.18 -0.64 -7.26
CA TRP A 64 24.82 -0.35 -5.88
C TRP A 64 25.56 0.80 -5.21
N PRO A 65 26.89 0.96 -5.33
CA PRO A 65 27.58 2.10 -4.70
C PRO A 65 27.09 3.45 -5.23
N GLU A 66 26.79 3.54 -6.54
CA GLU A 66 26.29 4.74 -7.19
C GLU A 66 24.82 4.99 -6.85
N VAL A 67 24.02 3.94 -6.75
CA VAL A 67 22.62 3.99 -6.31
C VAL A 67 22.53 4.58 -4.90
N VAL A 68 23.33 4.05 -3.96
CA VAL A 68 23.37 4.53 -2.57
C VAL A 68 23.79 5.99 -2.52
N ALA A 69 24.87 6.39 -3.22
CA ALA A 69 25.35 7.76 -3.22
C ALA A 69 24.32 8.76 -3.76
N LEU A 70 23.58 8.39 -4.80
CA LEU A 70 22.51 9.23 -5.37
C LEU A 70 21.30 9.34 -4.43
N TYR A 71 20.88 8.23 -3.79
CA TYR A 71 19.83 8.30 -2.78
C TYR A 71 20.26 9.15 -1.59
N GLU A 72 21.48 8.99 -1.07
CA GLU A 72 21.99 9.82 0.04
C GLU A 72 22.03 11.31 -0.33
N LYS A 73 22.42 11.64 -1.57
CA LYS A 73 22.40 13.02 -2.08
C LYS A 73 20.98 13.59 -2.12
N ALA A 74 20.00 12.82 -2.56
CA ALA A 74 18.59 13.22 -2.55
C ALA A 74 18.07 13.36 -1.10
N ILE A 75 18.44 12.44 -0.21
CA ILE A 75 18.07 12.43 1.20
C ILE A 75 18.62 13.66 1.93
N ALA A 76 19.78 14.20 1.54
CA ALA A 76 20.29 15.43 2.11
C ALA A 76 19.32 16.63 1.94
N LYS A 77 18.44 16.57 0.93
CA LYS A 77 17.34 17.52 0.69
C LYS A 77 15.95 17.01 1.12
N ASP A 78 15.88 16.14 2.10
CA ASP A 78 14.66 15.57 2.66
C ASP A 78 13.77 14.83 1.64
N HIS A 79 14.35 14.23 0.60
CA HIS A 79 13.64 13.48 -0.42
C HIS A 79 13.09 12.16 0.14
N TRP A 80 11.84 12.15 0.59
CA TRP A 80 11.24 11.04 1.32
C TRP A 80 11.11 9.73 0.50
N LYS A 81 10.95 9.80 -0.83
CA LYS A 81 10.96 8.59 -1.69
C LYS A 81 12.33 7.92 -1.70
N ALA A 82 13.41 8.72 -1.71
CA ALA A 82 14.77 8.20 -1.61
C ALA A 82 15.03 7.56 -0.25
N MET A 83 14.52 8.17 0.84
CA MET A 83 14.59 7.56 2.18
C MET A 83 13.90 6.19 2.19
N HIS A 84 12.70 6.10 1.61
CA HIS A 84 11.97 4.82 1.54
C HIS A 84 12.73 3.77 0.78
N ASN A 85 13.18 4.07 -0.46
CA ASN A 85 13.88 3.10 -1.31
C ASN A 85 15.18 2.63 -0.66
N LEU A 86 16.01 3.56 -0.15
CA LEU A 86 17.26 3.19 0.52
C LEU A 86 17.01 2.37 1.80
N ALA A 87 15.94 2.69 2.55
CA ALA A 87 15.54 1.88 3.70
C ALA A 87 15.13 0.46 3.30
N GLN A 88 14.45 0.27 2.16
CA GLN A 88 14.13 -1.06 1.63
C GLN A 88 15.40 -1.81 1.24
N LEU A 89 16.36 -1.16 0.60
CA LEU A 89 17.65 -1.78 0.25
C LEU A 89 18.40 -2.21 1.51
N TYR A 90 18.45 -1.39 2.56
CA TYR A 90 19.04 -1.81 3.84
C TYR A 90 18.24 -2.90 4.56
N ARG A 91 16.93 -3.01 4.30
CA ARG A 91 16.08 -4.06 4.88
C ARG A 91 16.35 -5.44 4.32
N VAL A 92 16.59 -5.54 3.02
CA VAL A 92 16.75 -6.83 2.32
C VAL A 92 18.20 -7.15 1.97
N GLY A 93 19.03 -6.14 1.77
CA GLY A 93 20.35 -6.26 1.21
C GLY A 93 20.31 -6.57 -0.30
N GLU A 94 21.44 -6.37 -0.97
CA GLU A 94 21.59 -6.72 -2.38
C GLU A 94 22.93 -7.43 -2.59
N PRO A 95 22.99 -8.51 -3.39
CA PRO A 95 24.22 -9.17 -3.70
C PRO A 95 25.14 -8.27 -4.54
N GLY A 96 26.41 -8.46 -4.41
CA GLY A 96 27.41 -7.72 -5.16
C GLY A 96 28.54 -8.58 -5.65
N THR A 97 29.48 -7.95 -6.34
CA THR A 97 30.73 -8.51 -6.80
C THR A 97 31.90 -7.72 -6.23
N GLU A 98 33.14 -8.17 -6.44
CA GLU A 98 34.33 -7.43 -6.03
C GLU A 98 34.39 -6.02 -6.66
N LYS A 99 33.99 -5.89 -7.92
CA LYS A 99 33.99 -4.61 -8.67
C LYS A 99 32.74 -3.75 -8.45
N ASN A 100 31.65 -4.34 -7.98
CA ASN A 100 30.39 -3.68 -7.67
C ASN A 100 29.85 -4.23 -6.35
N PRO A 101 30.37 -3.74 -5.23
CA PRO A 101 29.93 -4.19 -3.91
C PRO A 101 28.45 -4.04 -3.72
N GLY A 102 27.79 -5.10 -3.23
CA GLY A 102 26.36 -5.08 -2.92
C GLY A 102 26.02 -4.26 -1.69
N ILE A 103 24.77 -4.29 -1.30
CA ILE A 103 24.25 -3.62 -0.12
C ILE A 103 24.07 -4.64 1.01
N LYS A 104 24.72 -4.41 2.14
CA LYS A 104 24.53 -5.26 3.33
C LYS A 104 23.24 -4.85 4.05
N ILE A 105 22.58 -5.85 4.61
CA ILE A 105 21.44 -5.60 5.51
C ILE A 105 21.93 -4.72 6.67
N ASP A 106 21.25 -3.58 6.88
CA ASP A 106 21.56 -2.65 7.95
C ASP A 106 20.26 -2.13 8.58
N THR A 107 19.83 -2.84 9.62
CA THR A 107 18.59 -2.51 10.33
C THR A 107 18.65 -1.14 11.01
N ILE A 108 19.83 -0.68 11.45
CA ILE A 108 19.97 0.61 12.10
C ILE A 108 19.72 1.74 11.09
N LYS A 109 20.41 1.69 9.95
CA LYS A 109 20.20 2.68 8.89
C LYS A 109 18.77 2.68 8.36
N MET A 110 18.17 1.50 8.21
CA MET A 110 16.76 1.37 7.84
C MET A 110 15.84 2.13 8.83
N LEU A 111 16.05 1.94 10.14
CA LEU A 111 15.25 2.59 11.19
C LEU A 111 15.45 4.11 11.19
N GLU A 112 16.68 4.59 11.05
CA GLU A 112 17.00 6.02 10.99
C GLU A 112 16.29 6.72 9.84
N LEU A 113 16.24 6.09 8.66
CA LEU A 113 15.54 6.62 7.49
C LEU A 113 14.03 6.71 7.72
N TYR A 114 13.41 5.66 8.26
CA TYR A 114 11.98 5.71 8.57
C TYR A 114 11.65 6.68 9.71
N GLU A 115 12.52 6.82 10.72
CA GLU A 115 12.34 7.82 11.76
C GLU A 115 12.38 9.23 11.18
N ARG A 116 13.30 9.52 10.22
CA ARG A 116 13.33 10.78 9.51
C ARG A 116 12.06 11.04 8.72
N MET A 117 11.51 10.03 8.02
CA MET A 117 10.23 10.14 7.34
C MET A 117 9.08 10.47 8.32
N VAL A 118 9.05 9.85 9.51
CA VAL A 118 8.06 10.18 10.57
C VAL A 118 8.22 11.63 11.04
N LYS A 119 9.43 12.11 11.25
CA LYS A 119 9.71 13.53 11.63
C LYS A 119 9.22 14.51 10.57
N LEU A 120 9.30 14.13 9.30
CA LEU A 120 8.77 14.89 8.16
C LEU A 120 7.26 14.72 7.95
N LYS A 121 6.58 13.96 8.81
CA LYS A 121 5.15 13.64 8.72
C LYS A 121 4.75 12.92 7.43
N VAL A 122 5.65 12.17 6.82
CA VAL A 122 5.37 11.36 5.63
C VAL A 122 4.48 10.17 6.01
N PRO A 123 3.28 10.00 5.45
CA PRO A 123 2.35 8.93 5.81
C PRO A 123 2.95 7.53 5.69
N LEU A 124 3.72 7.30 4.62
CA LEU A 124 4.44 6.03 4.38
C LEU A 124 5.47 5.73 5.48
N GLY A 125 6.08 6.75 6.09
CA GLY A 125 7.01 6.59 7.22
C GLY A 125 6.31 6.02 8.45
N TYR A 126 5.13 6.54 8.79
CA TYR A 126 4.29 6.02 9.87
C TYR A 126 3.84 4.58 9.60
N TYR A 127 3.41 4.28 8.38
CA TYR A 127 3.03 2.93 7.98
C TYR A 127 4.19 1.93 8.18
N ASN A 128 5.38 2.27 7.70
CA ASN A 128 6.54 1.39 7.85
C ASN A 128 6.94 1.20 9.32
N TRP A 129 6.86 2.25 10.15
CA TRP A 129 7.08 2.12 11.59
C TRP A 129 6.04 1.22 12.27
N ALA A 130 4.77 1.29 11.85
CA ALA A 130 3.74 0.37 12.34
C ALA A 130 4.10 -1.09 12.04
N VAL A 131 4.50 -1.39 10.81
CA VAL A 131 4.93 -2.74 10.38
C VAL A 131 6.20 -3.20 11.13
N ILE A 132 7.14 -2.31 11.35
CA ILE A 132 8.37 -2.60 12.12
C ILE A 132 8.04 -2.95 13.57
N ALA A 133 7.18 -2.17 14.22
CA ALA A 133 6.76 -2.41 15.60
C ALA A 133 5.94 -3.69 15.75
N GLU A 134 5.08 -4.02 14.78
CA GLU A 134 4.30 -5.26 14.73
C GLU A 134 5.19 -6.50 14.63
N ASN A 135 6.28 -6.42 13.86
CA ASN A 135 7.18 -7.55 13.63
C ASN A 135 8.40 -7.60 14.59
N GLY A 136 8.66 -6.55 15.34
CA GLY A 136 9.83 -6.46 16.22
C GLY A 136 11.17 -6.38 15.47
N ARG A 137 11.20 -5.80 14.25
CA ARG A 137 12.42 -5.72 13.43
C ARG A 137 13.34 -4.60 13.90
N GLY A 138 14.38 -4.95 14.65
CA GLY A 138 15.35 -3.99 15.20
C GLY A 138 14.83 -3.17 16.38
N VAL A 139 13.58 -3.39 16.79
CA VAL A 139 12.94 -2.83 17.97
C VAL A 139 12.18 -3.92 18.72
N LEU A 140 11.82 -3.68 19.97
CA LEU A 140 10.93 -4.60 20.68
C LEU A 140 9.56 -4.61 20.01
N LYS A 141 9.01 -5.82 19.79
CA LYS A 141 7.64 -5.98 19.29
C LYS A 141 6.65 -5.27 20.22
N SER A 142 5.74 -4.49 19.67
CA SER A 142 4.75 -3.74 20.41
C SER A 142 3.49 -3.51 19.60
N ASP A 143 2.45 -4.28 19.88
CA ASP A 143 1.15 -4.14 19.20
C ASP A 143 0.52 -2.75 19.48
N ARG A 144 0.75 -2.18 20.66
CA ARG A 144 0.30 -0.82 21.01
C ARG A 144 0.98 0.24 20.13
N MET A 145 2.30 0.14 19.96
CA MET A 145 3.04 1.06 19.11
C MET A 145 2.63 0.88 17.64
N ALA A 146 2.54 -0.37 17.17
CA ALA A 146 2.09 -0.71 15.83
C ALA A 146 0.73 -0.09 15.51
N SER A 147 -0.26 -0.29 16.39
CA SER A 147 -1.61 0.29 16.22
C SER A 147 -1.57 1.82 16.20
N SER A 148 -0.82 2.47 17.11
CA SER A 148 -0.71 3.92 17.16
C SER A 148 -0.16 4.50 15.84
N TYR A 149 0.95 3.95 15.34
CA TYR A 149 1.54 4.39 14.08
C TYR A 149 0.65 4.07 12.87
N MET A 150 -0.05 2.92 12.89
CA MET A 150 -0.97 2.54 11.81
C MET A 150 -2.15 3.51 11.70
N PHE A 151 -2.76 3.90 12.83
CA PHE A 151 -3.83 4.91 12.85
C PHE A 151 -3.33 6.28 12.38
N GLN A 152 -2.14 6.73 12.84
CA GLN A 152 -1.55 7.99 12.38
C GLN A 152 -1.27 7.97 10.87
N ALA A 153 -0.73 6.87 10.35
CA ALA A 153 -0.53 6.70 8.91
C ALA A 153 -1.85 6.81 8.13
N ALA A 154 -2.91 6.15 8.60
CA ALA A 154 -4.23 6.20 7.96
C ALA A 154 -4.84 7.60 8.00
N GLN A 155 -4.72 8.33 9.11
CA GLN A 155 -5.16 9.73 9.25
C GLN A 155 -4.40 10.69 8.34
N LEU A 156 -3.12 10.43 8.10
CA LEU A 156 -2.30 11.16 7.13
C LEU A 156 -2.49 10.68 5.69
N GLY A 157 -3.43 9.78 5.45
CA GLY A 157 -3.84 9.36 4.13
C GLY A 157 -3.06 8.19 3.54
N SER A 158 -2.18 7.50 4.28
CA SER A 158 -1.51 6.31 3.75
C SER A 158 -2.51 5.27 3.26
N PRO A 159 -2.56 4.95 1.94
CA PRO A 159 -3.54 4.01 1.41
C PRO A 159 -3.36 2.59 1.97
N LEU A 160 -2.12 2.17 2.23
CA LEU A 160 -1.84 0.86 2.83
C LEU A 160 -2.30 0.79 4.28
N ALA A 161 -2.13 1.87 5.04
CA ALA A 161 -2.63 1.94 6.41
C ALA A 161 -4.16 1.97 6.46
N GLN A 162 -4.81 2.69 5.56
CA GLN A 162 -6.27 2.71 5.41
C GLN A 162 -6.80 1.30 5.11
N VAL A 163 -6.18 0.58 4.17
CA VAL A 163 -6.52 -0.84 3.91
C VAL A 163 -6.37 -1.68 5.18
N ARG A 164 -5.28 -1.53 5.92
CA ARG A 164 -5.02 -2.32 7.13
C ARG A 164 -6.04 -2.04 8.23
N ILE A 165 -6.45 -0.79 8.42
CA ILE A 165 -7.52 -0.42 9.35
C ILE A 165 -8.87 -0.96 8.85
N GLY A 166 -9.18 -0.85 7.56
CA GLY A 166 -10.38 -1.44 6.97
C GLY A 166 -10.45 -2.96 7.20
N GLN A 167 -9.33 -3.66 7.01
CA GLN A 167 -9.21 -5.09 7.28
C GLN A 167 -9.49 -5.41 8.77
N TYR A 168 -8.97 -4.63 9.68
CA TYR A 168 -9.22 -4.78 11.12
C TYR A 168 -10.72 -4.71 11.44
N PHE A 169 -11.44 -3.73 10.91
CA PHE A 169 -12.89 -3.59 11.13
C PHE A 169 -13.70 -4.72 10.49
N ALA A 170 -13.31 -5.17 9.29
CA ALA A 170 -14.05 -6.19 8.54
C ALA A 170 -13.83 -7.61 9.08
N PHE A 171 -12.61 -7.96 9.53
CA PHE A 171 -12.24 -9.36 9.69
C PHE A 171 -11.52 -9.71 10.99
N GLU A 172 -10.87 -8.76 11.68
CA GLU A 172 -10.03 -9.06 12.84
C GLU A 172 -10.74 -8.82 14.17
N LEU A 173 -11.77 -7.98 14.19
CA LEU A 173 -12.63 -7.82 15.37
C LEU A 173 -13.50 -9.06 15.58
N PRO A 174 -13.88 -9.36 16.86
CA PRO A 174 -14.92 -10.34 17.14
C PRO A 174 -16.18 -10.03 16.31
N ARG A 175 -16.85 -11.06 15.79
CA ARG A 175 -17.95 -10.93 14.83
C ARG A 175 -19.05 -9.93 15.25
N ASN A 176 -19.36 -9.87 16.55
CA ASN A 176 -20.33 -8.92 17.10
C ASN A 176 -19.79 -7.48 17.26
N LYS A 177 -18.55 -7.22 16.90
CA LYS A 177 -17.90 -5.91 16.92
C LYS A 177 -17.36 -5.50 15.55
N GLN A 178 -17.53 -6.35 14.52
CA GLN A 178 -17.17 -6.00 13.16
C GLN A 178 -18.05 -4.85 12.67
N ASP A 179 -17.46 -3.96 11.91
CA ASP A 179 -18.13 -2.77 11.36
C ASP A 179 -17.81 -2.66 9.87
N ASP A 180 -18.68 -3.28 9.08
CA ASP A 180 -18.54 -3.32 7.62
C ASP A 180 -18.67 -1.94 6.98
N ASP A 181 -19.41 -1.01 7.57
CA ASP A 181 -19.56 0.35 7.04
C ASP A 181 -18.28 1.16 7.32
N MET A 182 -17.69 1.02 8.50
CA MET A 182 -16.40 1.62 8.80
C MET A 182 -15.30 1.02 7.92
N ALA A 183 -15.27 -0.31 7.76
CA ALA A 183 -14.34 -0.97 6.84
C ALA A 183 -14.47 -0.44 5.41
N GLU A 184 -15.69 -0.34 4.89
CA GLU A 184 -15.93 0.18 3.54
C GLU A 184 -15.43 1.61 3.36
N ARG A 185 -15.65 2.50 4.34
CA ARG A 185 -15.13 3.87 4.30
C ARG A 185 -13.60 3.91 4.14
N TYR A 186 -12.88 3.09 4.92
CA TYR A 186 -11.43 2.98 4.82
C TYR A 186 -10.97 2.42 3.47
N TYR A 187 -11.60 1.33 3.00
CA TYR A 187 -11.27 0.73 1.71
C TYR A 187 -11.57 1.67 0.53
N ARG A 188 -12.71 2.37 0.54
CA ARG A 188 -13.04 3.34 -0.51
C ARG A 188 -12.05 4.49 -0.55
N CYS A 189 -11.66 5.01 0.61
CA CYS A 189 -10.66 6.06 0.69
C CYS A 189 -9.31 5.60 0.12
N ALA A 190 -8.85 4.41 0.51
CA ALA A 190 -7.63 3.81 -0.01
C ALA A 190 -7.71 3.54 -1.52
N GLY A 191 -8.82 2.96 -1.97
CA GLY A 191 -9.09 2.66 -3.38
C GLY A 191 -9.25 3.91 -4.26
N GLY A 192 -9.53 5.07 -3.69
CA GLY A 192 -9.57 6.35 -4.37
C GLY A 192 -8.19 6.92 -4.72
N GLN A 193 -7.12 6.40 -4.13
CA GLN A 193 -5.76 6.89 -4.31
C GLN A 193 -4.99 6.15 -5.42
N GLU A 194 -3.79 6.64 -5.76
CA GLU A 194 -2.92 6.05 -6.79
C GLU A 194 -1.94 5.04 -6.18
N ASN A 195 -2.48 3.98 -5.55
CA ASN A 195 -1.68 2.88 -5.01
C ASN A 195 -2.27 1.54 -5.47
N ALA A 196 -1.57 0.88 -6.40
CA ALA A 196 -2.06 -0.32 -7.06
C ALA A 196 -2.39 -1.46 -6.07
N ASP A 197 -1.60 -1.62 -5.01
CA ASP A 197 -1.82 -2.66 -4.00
C ASP A 197 -3.03 -2.34 -3.12
N ALA A 198 -3.20 -1.09 -2.69
CA ALA A 198 -4.36 -0.68 -1.92
C ALA A 198 -5.66 -0.81 -2.74
N ILE A 199 -5.62 -0.45 -4.03
CA ILE A 199 -6.74 -0.63 -4.96
C ILE A 199 -7.09 -2.11 -5.11
N SER A 200 -6.08 -2.98 -5.29
CA SER A 200 -6.29 -4.44 -5.37
C SER A 200 -6.87 -5.03 -4.09
N LYS A 201 -6.46 -4.55 -2.92
CA LYS A 201 -7.05 -4.95 -1.62
C LYS A 201 -8.49 -4.46 -1.46
N THR A 202 -8.79 -3.26 -1.96
CA THR A 202 -10.16 -2.73 -2.03
C THR A 202 -11.04 -3.62 -2.91
N ALA A 203 -10.53 -4.07 -4.06
CA ALA A 203 -11.22 -5.05 -4.91
C ALA A 203 -11.53 -6.35 -4.16
N SER A 204 -10.56 -6.89 -3.44
CA SER A 204 -10.74 -8.10 -2.63
C SER A 204 -11.80 -7.93 -1.53
N PHE A 205 -11.86 -6.77 -0.89
CA PHE A 205 -12.89 -6.45 0.11
C PHE A 205 -14.29 -6.48 -0.52
N TYR A 206 -14.48 -5.81 -1.67
CA TYR A 206 -15.78 -5.82 -2.35
C TYR A 206 -16.19 -7.23 -2.80
N LYS A 207 -15.25 -8.07 -3.21
CA LYS A 207 -15.54 -9.47 -3.54
C LYS A 207 -15.96 -10.27 -2.32
N ASN A 208 -15.16 -10.24 -1.26
CA ASN A 208 -15.25 -11.22 -0.17
C ASN A 208 -16.24 -10.79 0.93
N ALA A 209 -16.27 -9.50 1.29
CA ALA A 209 -17.11 -8.99 2.36
C ALA A 209 -18.45 -8.46 1.83
N LYS A 210 -18.43 -7.71 0.73
CA LYS A 210 -19.64 -7.07 0.21
C LYS A 210 -20.36 -7.87 -0.87
N GLN A 211 -19.74 -8.92 -1.41
CA GLN A 211 -20.28 -9.73 -2.54
C GLN A 211 -20.67 -8.86 -3.76
N ASN A 212 -20.01 -7.71 -3.91
CA ASN A 212 -20.23 -6.79 -5.03
C ASN A 212 -19.20 -7.09 -6.13
N MET A 213 -19.54 -8.03 -7.01
CA MET A 213 -18.64 -8.52 -8.05
C MET A 213 -18.28 -7.46 -9.11
N PRO A 214 -19.25 -6.64 -9.61
CA PRO A 214 -18.92 -5.57 -10.56
C PRO A 214 -17.93 -4.57 -10.01
N LEU A 215 -18.17 -4.05 -8.80
CA LEU A 215 -17.30 -3.07 -8.17
C LEU A 215 -15.93 -3.67 -7.84
N SER A 216 -15.90 -4.94 -7.44
CA SER A 216 -14.64 -5.67 -7.24
C SER A 216 -13.83 -5.74 -8.53
N LEU A 217 -14.44 -6.16 -9.65
CA LEU A 217 -13.72 -6.29 -10.91
C LEU A 217 -13.28 -4.93 -11.47
N PHE A 218 -14.08 -3.88 -11.27
CA PHE A 218 -13.70 -2.50 -11.56
C PHE A 218 -12.40 -2.08 -10.83
N PHE A 219 -12.31 -2.32 -9.52
CA PHE A 219 -11.10 -2.00 -8.78
C PHE A 219 -9.91 -2.89 -9.19
N TYR A 220 -10.13 -4.15 -9.55
CA TYR A 220 -9.07 -4.98 -10.11
C TYR A 220 -8.57 -4.45 -11.46
N GLN A 221 -9.46 -3.95 -12.33
CA GLN A 221 -9.06 -3.34 -13.60
C GLN A 221 -8.26 -2.05 -13.37
N ARG A 222 -8.70 -1.23 -12.42
CA ARG A 222 -7.97 -0.03 -12.03
C ARG A 222 -6.59 -0.37 -11.44
N ALA A 223 -6.47 -1.38 -10.60
CA ALA A 223 -5.17 -1.85 -10.11
C ALA A 223 -4.29 -2.38 -11.24
N ALA A 224 -4.86 -3.13 -12.17
CA ALA A 224 -4.18 -3.66 -13.35
C ALA A 224 -3.63 -2.54 -14.25
N SER A 225 -4.38 -1.44 -14.45
CA SER A 225 -3.91 -0.30 -15.22
C SER A 225 -2.65 0.34 -14.64
N MET A 226 -2.42 0.16 -13.35
CA MET A 226 -1.24 0.62 -12.61
C MET A 226 -0.17 -0.47 -12.44
N GLY A 227 -0.25 -1.57 -13.19
CA GLY A 227 0.73 -2.66 -13.16
C GLY A 227 0.58 -3.62 -11.98
N ASN A 228 -0.63 -3.83 -11.48
CA ASN A 228 -0.87 -4.83 -10.44
C ASN A 228 -1.19 -6.20 -11.05
N SER A 229 -0.32 -7.20 -10.81
CA SER A 229 -0.45 -8.55 -11.35
C SER A 229 -1.67 -9.31 -10.79
N THR A 230 -2.04 -9.03 -9.54
CA THR A 230 -3.26 -9.61 -8.92
C THR A 230 -4.51 -9.11 -9.63
N GLY A 231 -4.54 -7.81 -9.99
CA GLY A 231 -5.62 -7.24 -10.80
C GLY A 231 -5.76 -7.98 -12.14
N LEU A 232 -4.66 -8.13 -12.89
CA LEU A 232 -4.67 -8.86 -14.17
C LEU A 232 -5.06 -10.34 -14.01
N SER A 233 -4.62 -11.00 -12.95
CA SER A 233 -4.99 -12.40 -12.68
C SER A 233 -6.48 -12.57 -12.42
N ASN A 234 -7.11 -11.65 -11.69
CA ASN A 234 -8.56 -11.69 -11.45
C ASN A 234 -9.36 -11.37 -12.71
N LEU A 235 -8.93 -10.37 -13.49
CA LEU A 235 -9.56 -10.02 -14.78
C LEU A 235 -9.49 -11.18 -15.76
N ARG A 236 -8.32 -11.78 -15.95
CA ARG A 236 -8.14 -12.96 -16.81
C ARG A 236 -9.09 -14.09 -16.41
N GLY A 237 -9.11 -14.41 -15.10
CA GLY A 237 -9.95 -15.51 -14.60
C GLY A 237 -11.45 -15.23 -14.68
N ALA A 238 -11.87 -13.96 -14.55
CA ALA A 238 -13.27 -13.57 -14.60
C ALA A 238 -13.96 -13.87 -15.97
N PHE A 239 -13.18 -13.88 -17.06
CA PHE A 239 -13.68 -14.11 -18.41
C PHE A 239 -13.31 -15.48 -18.99
N GLU A 240 -12.73 -16.37 -18.18
CA GLU A 240 -12.40 -17.74 -18.56
C GLU A 240 -13.66 -18.55 -18.85
N THR A 241 -13.61 -19.49 -19.82
CA THR A 241 -14.76 -20.33 -20.21
C THR A 241 -15.28 -21.18 -19.04
N THR A 242 -14.37 -21.63 -18.18
CA THR A 242 -14.70 -22.38 -16.96
C THR A 242 -13.94 -21.76 -15.80
N PRO A 243 -14.40 -20.64 -15.24
CA PRO A 243 -13.68 -19.93 -14.20
C PRO A 243 -13.57 -20.80 -12.94
N ARG A 244 -12.39 -20.80 -12.33
CA ARG A 244 -12.23 -21.41 -11.01
C ARG A 244 -13.03 -20.59 -9.98
N PRO A 245 -13.59 -21.21 -8.92
CA PRO A 245 -14.41 -20.49 -7.94
C PRO A 245 -13.81 -19.20 -7.41
N ILE A 246 -12.48 -19.17 -7.23
CA ILE A 246 -11.74 -17.98 -6.79
C ILE A 246 -11.75 -16.83 -7.81
N TYR A 247 -12.07 -17.11 -9.08
CA TYR A 247 -12.17 -16.13 -10.15
C TYR A 247 -13.60 -16.00 -10.71
N ASP A 248 -14.57 -16.62 -10.05
CA ASP A 248 -15.97 -16.42 -10.41
C ASP A 248 -16.45 -15.04 -9.93
N PHE A 249 -16.73 -14.18 -10.88
CA PHE A 249 -17.30 -12.85 -10.69
C PHE A 249 -18.70 -12.76 -11.30
N GLY A 250 -19.29 -13.86 -11.74
CA GLY A 250 -20.62 -13.89 -12.34
C GLY A 250 -20.71 -13.30 -13.76
N TYR A 251 -19.58 -12.98 -14.38
CA TYR A 251 -19.56 -12.55 -15.78
C TYR A 251 -19.69 -13.72 -16.74
N LYS A 252 -20.23 -13.43 -17.94
CA LYS A 252 -20.21 -14.42 -19.02
C LYS A 252 -18.79 -14.59 -19.54
N PRO A 253 -18.40 -15.81 -19.95
CA PRO A 253 -17.11 -16.03 -20.60
C PRO A 253 -16.94 -15.12 -21.82
N ASP A 254 -15.76 -14.53 -21.94
CA ASP A 254 -15.37 -13.72 -23.08
C ASP A 254 -13.92 -14.08 -23.47
N PRO A 255 -13.72 -14.91 -24.50
CA PRO A 255 -12.40 -15.35 -24.91
C PRO A 255 -11.46 -14.20 -25.32
N LYS A 256 -12.00 -13.09 -25.87
CA LYS A 256 -11.20 -11.94 -26.26
C LYS A 256 -10.65 -11.18 -25.05
N LEU A 257 -11.49 -10.94 -24.04
CA LEU A 257 -11.07 -10.32 -22.80
C LEU A 257 -10.12 -11.23 -22.00
N HIS A 258 -10.39 -12.54 -21.99
CA HIS A 258 -9.49 -13.52 -21.37
C HIS A 258 -8.09 -13.49 -21.99
N GLU A 259 -8.00 -13.51 -23.34
CA GLU A 259 -6.74 -13.44 -24.09
C GLU A 259 -6.02 -12.11 -23.83
N LEU A 260 -6.73 -10.98 -23.95
CA LEU A 260 -6.18 -9.64 -23.65
C LEU A 260 -5.52 -9.59 -22.27
N TYR A 261 -6.26 -9.94 -21.22
CA TYR A 261 -5.72 -9.87 -19.85
C TYR A 261 -4.62 -10.91 -19.60
N THR A 262 -4.64 -12.03 -20.33
CA THR A 262 -3.55 -13.01 -20.29
C THR A 262 -2.27 -12.44 -20.88
N ASP A 263 -2.35 -11.73 -21.98
CA ASP A 263 -1.19 -11.15 -22.64
C ASP A 263 -0.62 -9.96 -21.86
N LEU A 264 -1.48 -9.11 -21.31
CA LEU A 264 -1.04 -8.04 -20.39
C LEU A 264 -0.35 -8.62 -19.15
N TRP A 265 -0.87 -9.72 -18.60
CA TRP A 265 -0.25 -10.39 -17.46
C TRP A 265 1.14 -10.96 -17.80
N LYS A 266 1.30 -11.58 -18.97
CA LYS A 266 2.61 -12.06 -19.47
C LYS A 266 3.59 -10.91 -19.66
N GLN A 267 3.15 -9.80 -20.28
CA GLN A 267 3.96 -8.60 -20.47
C GLN A 267 4.43 -8.02 -19.12
N LEU A 268 3.52 -7.90 -18.16
CA LEU A 268 3.86 -7.39 -16.83
C LEU A 268 4.84 -8.32 -16.09
N ASN A 269 4.71 -9.64 -16.23
CA ASN A 269 5.66 -10.58 -15.63
C ASN A 269 7.04 -10.51 -16.28
N ALA A 270 7.12 -10.23 -17.57
CA ALA A 270 8.39 -10.02 -18.28
C ALA A 270 9.02 -8.66 -17.94
N ASN A 271 8.20 -7.64 -17.71
CA ASN A 271 8.66 -6.31 -17.31
C ASN A 271 7.74 -5.73 -16.21
N PRO A 272 8.09 -5.86 -14.92
CA PRO A 272 7.29 -5.37 -13.80
C PRO A 272 7.10 -3.85 -13.74
N ALA A 273 7.89 -3.09 -14.52
CA ALA A 273 7.75 -1.64 -14.61
C ALA A 273 6.59 -1.18 -15.52
N LEU A 274 5.99 -2.11 -16.28
CA LEU A 274 4.90 -1.76 -17.19
C LEU A 274 3.67 -1.22 -16.46
N ARG A 275 3.00 -0.27 -17.13
CA ARG A 275 1.73 0.33 -16.74
C ARG A 275 0.82 0.39 -17.96
N PHE A 276 -0.49 0.31 -17.74
CA PHE A 276 -1.49 0.28 -18.79
C PHE A 276 -2.52 1.41 -18.58
N PRO A 277 -2.11 2.69 -18.68
CA PRO A 277 -2.93 3.83 -18.26
C PRO A 277 -4.26 3.97 -19.02
N ASN A 278 -4.32 3.46 -20.24
CA ASN A 278 -5.52 3.49 -21.09
C ASN A 278 -6.42 2.26 -20.94
N LEU A 279 -6.04 1.26 -20.14
CA LEU A 279 -6.72 -0.03 -20.06
C LEU A 279 -8.24 0.10 -19.84
N MET A 280 -8.64 0.94 -18.89
CA MET A 280 -10.05 1.12 -18.57
C MET A 280 -10.84 1.83 -19.68
N LYS A 281 -10.20 2.72 -20.42
CA LYS A 281 -10.80 3.47 -21.53
C LYS A 281 -10.92 2.62 -22.79
N GLU A 282 -9.88 1.88 -23.12
CA GLU A 282 -9.80 1.08 -24.35
C GLU A 282 -10.55 -0.25 -24.23
N HIS A 283 -10.65 -0.77 -23.02
CA HIS A 283 -11.29 -2.05 -22.69
C HIS A 283 -12.22 -1.93 -21.49
N PRO A 284 -13.32 -1.15 -21.59
CA PRO A 284 -14.28 -1.04 -20.50
C PRO A 284 -14.87 -2.40 -20.15
N LEU A 285 -15.13 -2.63 -18.88
CA LEU A 285 -15.78 -3.87 -18.44
C LEU A 285 -17.20 -3.96 -19.01
N PRO A 286 -17.64 -5.16 -19.46
CA PRO A 286 -19.03 -5.37 -19.89
C PRO A 286 -19.97 -5.20 -18.70
N ALA A 287 -21.26 -4.88 -19.01
CA ALA A 287 -22.29 -4.84 -17.98
C ALA A 287 -22.41 -6.20 -17.26
N HIS A 288 -22.51 -6.14 -15.93
CA HIS A 288 -22.67 -7.38 -15.14
C HIS A 288 -24.07 -7.97 -15.32
N PRO A 289 -24.19 -9.28 -15.60
CA PRO A 289 -25.49 -9.89 -15.93
C PRO A 289 -26.56 -9.78 -14.83
N LEU A 290 -26.13 -9.74 -13.57
CA LEU A 290 -27.05 -9.84 -12.42
C LEU A 290 -27.13 -8.54 -11.58
N GLN A 291 -26.20 -7.59 -11.72
CA GLN A 291 -26.06 -6.47 -10.78
C GLN A 291 -26.05 -5.09 -11.44
N GLY A 292 -26.30 -4.98 -12.75
CA GLY A 292 -26.50 -3.69 -13.43
C GLY A 292 -25.42 -2.64 -13.14
N PHE A 293 -24.15 -3.00 -13.24
CA PHE A 293 -23.05 -2.10 -12.94
C PHE A 293 -22.91 -1.00 -14.01
N ASP A 294 -22.86 0.25 -13.55
CA ASP A 294 -22.54 1.42 -14.38
C ASP A 294 -21.06 1.76 -14.24
N ALA A 295 -20.27 1.49 -15.28
CA ALA A 295 -18.83 1.78 -15.29
C ALA A 295 -18.50 3.28 -15.30
N GLU A 296 -19.43 4.12 -15.80
CA GLU A 296 -19.25 5.60 -15.80
C GLU A 296 -19.49 6.19 -14.41
N HIS A 297 -20.28 5.52 -13.58
CA HIS A 297 -20.61 5.95 -12.22
C HIS A 297 -20.40 4.80 -11.21
N PRO A 298 -19.15 4.35 -10.99
CA PRO A 298 -18.86 3.18 -10.16
C PRO A 298 -19.27 3.34 -8.68
N ASP A 299 -19.52 4.57 -8.26
CA ASP A 299 -19.96 4.90 -6.89
C ASP A 299 -21.47 4.85 -6.69
N ARG A 300 -22.23 4.81 -7.78
CA ARG A 300 -23.69 4.63 -7.68
C ARG A 300 -23.97 3.16 -7.37
N ARG A 301 -24.57 2.92 -6.19
CA ARG A 301 -25.15 1.60 -5.90
C ARG A 301 -26.28 1.40 -6.91
N PRO A 302 -26.41 0.22 -7.57
CA PRO A 302 -27.63 -0.10 -8.26
C PRO A 302 -28.78 0.03 -7.26
N GLU A 303 -29.78 0.83 -7.59
CA GLU A 303 -31.03 0.86 -6.83
C GLU A 303 -31.61 -0.56 -6.89
N ILE A 304 -31.74 -1.20 -5.71
CA ILE A 304 -32.34 -2.54 -5.58
C ILE A 304 -33.85 -2.36 -5.56
#